data_b4286669c2342cc211d59c86dd978bcf
#
_entry.id   b4286669c2342cc211d59c86dd978bcf
#
_cell.length_a   1.000
_cell.length_b   1.000
_cell.length_c   1.000
_cell.angle_alpha   90.00
_cell.angle_beta   90.00
_cell.angle_gamma   90.00
#
_symmetry.space_group_name_H-M   'P 1'
#
loop_
_entity.id
_entity.type
_entity.pdbx_description
1 polymer ?
#
loop_
_entity_poly.entity_id
_entity_poly.type
_entity_poly.pdbx_seq_one_letter_code
_entity_poly.pdbx_strand_id
1 'polypeptide(L)'
;MAKKMTFGWYHGMKAGLLGLLSCCLLGSCDSLMHDDLPPCFTGAYLHFVYDYNIQRADMFNDHVGGLVVFVYDENGKFVTRQEAANSSLAQPLKSHDFAMQLQLQPGKYHFAAFAWQKAYSETLAARGAKFRVEMPQQGEDISRLHATLDRQQGIVENQAMPLDTLWQGLSKGIVEVKSLEMVHDTISLVRDTKELTLSLHQIDAPADISVEDFSFEITCANGTIGHDNSLWEDERLTYKPYFTWDTDFRDEAGNVKERTAHAAMMFSRLVLYPVAQNEQNAMLSIFNKKTGEEVVR
;
A
#
# COMPACT_ATOMS: atom_id res chain seq x y z
N MET A 1 7.57 41.56 -96.28
CA MET A 1 6.21 41.12 -95.93
C MET A 1 6.23 40.51 -94.53
N ALA A 2 5.76 41.18 -93.51
CA ALA A 2 5.67 40.71 -92.15
C ALA A 2 4.34 40.07 -91.87
N LYS A 3 4.27 38.92 -91.28
CA LYS A 3 3.04 38.34 -90.84
C LYS A 3 3.19 37.90 -89.35
N LYS A 4 2.41 38.57 -88.51
CA LYS A 4 2.27 38.43 -87.06
C LYS A 4 1.91 36.99 -86.70
N MET A 5 2.63 36.43 -85.75
CA MET A 5 2.21 35.26 -84.97
C MET A 5 2.69 35.42 -83.49
N THR A 6 1.98 36.18 -82.73
CA THR A 6 2.19 36.32 -81.28
C THR A 6 0.85 36.58 -80.56
N PHE A 7 -0.08 35.61 -80.61
CA PHE A 7 -1.30 35.77 -79.79
C PHE A 7 -1.86 34.48 -79.16
N GLY A 8 -1.13 33.39 -79.25
CA GLY A 8 -1.63 32.09 -78.72
C GLY A 8 -1.07 31.59 -77.45
N TRP A 9 0.05 32.14 -76.98
CA TRP A 9 0.75 31.54 -75.89
C TRP A 9 0.42 32.13 -74.46
N TYR A 10 -0.12 33.35 -74.44
CA TYR A 10 -0.49 34.01 -73.20
C TYR A 10 -1.78 33.52 -72.55
N HIS A 11 -2.69 32.93 -73.27
CA HIS A 11 -3.93 32.38 -72.69
C HIS A 11 -3.77 30.99 -72.11
N GLY A 12 -2.90 30.13 -72.66
CA GLY A 12 -2.56 28.82 -72.09
C GLY A 12 -1.85 28.90 -70.75
N MET A 13 -0.96 29.88 -70.55
CA MET A 13 -0.22 30.07 -69.36
C MET A 13 -1.08 30.60 -68.21
N LYS A 14 -2.08 31.43 -68.48
CA LYS A 14 -2.99 31.95 -67.44
C LYS A 14 -3.98 30.87 -66.97
N ALA A 15 -4.42 30.00 -67.82
CA ALA A 15 -5.31 28.86 -67.48
C ALA A 15 -4.54 27.80 -66.63
N GLY A 16 -3.27 27.51 -66.99
CA GLY A 16 -2.44 26.59 -66.24
C GLY A 16 -2.07 27.11 -64.83
N LEU A 17 -1.83 28.41 -64.68
CA LEU A 17 -1.50 29.03 -63.38
C LEU A 17 -2.73 29.10 -62.46
N LEU A 18 -3.95 29.34 -62.97
CA LEU A 18 -5.17 29.27 -62.18
C LEU A 18 -5.54 27.85 -61.78
N GLY A 19 -5.26 26.84 -62.62
CA GLY A 19 -5.48 25.43 -62.30
C GLY A 19 -4.52 24.93 -61.19
N LEU A 20 -3.24 25.32 -61.23
CA LEU A 20 -2.28 24.99 -60.16
C LEU A 20 -2.58 25.68 -58.85
N LEU A 21 -3.05 26.93 -58.88
CA LEU A 21 -3.42 27.66 -57.64
C LEU A 21 -4.71 27.08 -57.02
N SER A 22 -5.64 26.57 -57.80
CA SER A 22 -6.87 25.91 -57.33
C SER A 22 -6.60 24.53 -56.72
N CYS A 23 -5.64 23.75 -57.23
CA CYS A 23 -5.25 22.48 -56.64
C CYS A 23 -4.48 22.63 -55.29
N CYS A 24 -3.75 23.75 -55.12
CA CYS A 24 -3.07 24.02 -53.83
C CYS A 24 -4.04 24.43 -52.71
N LEU A 25 -5.25 24.88 -53.04
CA LEU A 25 -6.25 25.27 -52.03
C LEU A 25 -7.13 24.11 -51.55
N LEU A 26 -7.11 22.97 -52.23
CA LEU A 26 -7.88 21.77 -51.86
C LEU A 26 -7.05 20.75 -51.10
N GLY A 27 -5.72 20.91 -51.01
CA GLY A 27 -4.82 20.04 -50.27
C GLY A 27 -4.56 20.45 -48.82
N SER A 28 -5.19 21.53 -48.33
CA SER A 28 -4.85 22.15 -47.04
C SER A 28 -5.83 21.81 -45.90
N CYS A 29 -6.77 20.90 -46.11
CA CYS A 29 -7.73 20.58 -45.03
C CYS A 29 -7.52 19.23 -44.34
N ASP A 30 -6.54 18.44 -44.77
CA ASP A 30 -6.34 17.12 -44.13
C ASP A 30 -5.35 17.12 -42.99
N SER A 31 -4.53 18.17 -42.88
CA SER A 31 -3.56 18.28 -41.76
C SER A 31 -4.03 19.08 -40.52
N LEU A 32 -5.26 19.65 -40.61
CA LEU A 32 -5.85 20.40 -39.50
C LEU A 32 -6.84 19.59 -38.63
N MET A 33 -7.08 18.33 -38.98
CA MET A 33 -7.96 17.42 -38.22
C MET A 33 -7.26 16.19 -37.67
N HIS A 34 -5.95 16.09 -37.76
CA HIS A 34 -5.17 15.19 -36.95
C HIS A 34 -4.62 16.04 -35.77
N ASP A 35 -5.51 16.47 -34.90
CA ASP A 35 -5.12 16.61 -33.52
C ASP A 35 -4.72 15.20 -33.09
N ASP A 36 -3.44 14.97 -32.87
CA ASP A 36 -2.96 13.87 -32.07
C ASP A 36 -3.46 14.11 -30.64
N LEU A 37 -4.79 14.09 -30.50
CA LEU A 37 -5.40 13.99 -29.19
C LEU A 37 -4.91 12.67 -28.60
N PRO A 38 -4.28 12.69 -27.43
CA PRO A 38 -3.89 11.46 -26.77
C PRO A 38 -5.12 10.55 -26.75
N PRO A 39 -4.95 9.25 -27.03
CA PRO A 39 -6.09 8.33 -27.10
C PRO A 39 -6.95 8.54 -25.86
N CYS A 40 -8.25 8.75 -26.05
CA CYS A 40 -9.18 8.92 -24.95
C CYS A 40 -9.16 7.63 -24.13
N PHE A 41 -8.42 7.64 -23.03
CA PHE A 41 -8.37 6.50 -22.13
C PHE A 41 -9.71 6.35 -21.42
N THR A 42 -10.17 5.12 -21.32
CA THR A 42 -11.31 4.75 -20.48
C THR A 42 -10.78 4.03 -19.26
N GLY A 43 -11.17 4.45 -18.07
CA GLY A 43 -10.68 3.81 -16.85
C GLY A 43 -10.77 4.68 -15.60
N ALA A 44 -9.82 4.50 -14.69
CA ALA A 44 -9.76 5.20 -13.42
C ALA A 44 -8.35 5.69 -13.10
N TYR A 45 -8.27 6.88 -12.49
CA TYR A 45 -7.12 7.36 -11.74
C TYR A 45 -7.40 7.17 -10.25
N LEU A 46 -6.62 6.32 -9.59
CA LEU A 46 -6.73 6.08 -8.16
C LEU A 46 -5.66 6.85 -7.42
N HIS A 47 -6.09 7.72 -6.50
CA HIS A 47 -5.25 8.41 -5.53
C HIS A 47 -5.26 7.64 -4.22
N PHE A 48 -4.18 7.76 -3.44
CA PHE A 48 -4.04 7.06 -2.18
C PHE A 48 -3.65 8.06 -1.10
N VAL A 49 -4.27 7.90 0.07
CA VAL A 49 -3.97 8.72 1.24
C VAL A 49 -3.78 7.83 2.46
N TYR A 50 -2.83 8.21 3.32
CA TYR A 50 -2.64 7.60 4.63
C TYR A 50 -2.69 8.71 5.69
N ASP A 51 -3.90 9.14 6.03
CA ASP A 51 -4.19 10.22 6.98
C ASP A 51 -4.71 9.73 8.34
N TYR A 52 -5.09 8.45 8.44
CA TYR A 52 -5.47 7.81 9.69
C TYR A 52 -4.22 7.40 10.49
N ASN A 53 -3.52 8.41 11.01
CA ASN A 53 -2.29 8.28 11.79
C ASN A 53 -2.23 9.34 12.91
N ILE A 54 -1.20 9.26 13.77
CA ILE A 54 -1.03 10.16 14.92
C ILE A 54 -0.78 11.60 14.47
N GLN A 55 -0.09 11.81 13.34
CA GLN A 55 0.24 13.14 12.79
C GLN A 55 -1.00 13.83 12.19
N ARG A 56 -2.06 13.08 11.88
CA ARG A 56 -3.27 13.58 11.19
C ARG A 56 -2.95 14.29 9.87
N ALA A 57 -1.92 13.81 9.17
CA ALA A 57 -1.46 14.29 7.89
C ALA A 57 -1.38 13.11 6.91
N ASP A 58 -1.49 13.39 5.61
CA ASP A 58 -1.26 12.36 4.61
C ASP A 58 0.23 11.98 4.59
N MET A 59 0.52 10.73 4.96
CA MET A 59 1.86 10.16 5.05
C MET A 59 2.07 9.05 4.00
N PHE A 60 1.22 8.98 2.97
CA PHE A 60 1.34 7.95 1.94
C PHE A 60 2.72 7.94 1.28
N ASN A 61 3.15 9.10 0.77
CA ASN A 61 4.41 9.22 0.03
C ASN A 61 5.65 9.00 0.90
N ASP A 62 5.53 9.19 2.23
CA ASP A 62 6.64 9.00 3.17
C ASP A 62 6.84 7.54 3.54
N HIS A 63 5.76 6.75 3.61
CA HIS A 63 5.79 5.41 4.20
C HIS A 63 5.59 4.27 3.20
N VAL A 64 4.81 4.49 2.12
CA VAL A 64 4.48 3.44 1.17
C VAL A 64 5.54 3.33 0.08
N GLY A 65 6.09 2.12 -0.07
CA GLY A 65 7.08 1.81 -1.09
C GLY A 65 6.62 0.77 -2.10
N GLY A 66 5.52 0.06 -1.82
CA GLY A 66 4.88 -0.91 -2.71
C GLY A 66 3.37 -0.91 -2.55
N LEU A 67 2.64 -1.06 -3.63
CA LEU A 67 1.18 -0.98 -3.69
C LEU A 67 0.66 -1.96 -4.72
N VAL A 68 -0.37 -2.73 -4.35
CA VAL A 68 -1.14 -3.60 -5.24
C VAL A 68 -2.61 -3.23 -5.14
N VAL A 69 -3.25 -2.97 -6.28
CA VAL A 69 -4.69 -2.74 -6.38
C VAL A 69 -5.34 -3.91 -7.10
N PHE A 70 -6.37 -4.47 -6.48
CA PHE A 70 -7.23 -5.51 -7.02
C PHE A 70 -8.53 -4.87 -7.49
N VAL A 71 -8.94 -5.18 -8.70
CA VAL A 71 -10.15 -4.64 -9.34
C VAL A 71 -11.21 -5.72 -9.39
N TYR A 72 -12.38 -5.41 -8.86
CA TYR A 72 -13.55 -6.30 -8.86
C TYR A 72 -14.71 -5.62 -9.58
N ASP A 73 -15.55 -6.38 -10.26
CA ASP A 73 -16.78 -5.86 -10.90
C ASP A 73 -17.86 -5.53 -9.86
N GLU A 74 -19.02 -5.04 -10.32
CA GLU A 74 -20.17 -4.69 -9.46
C GLU A 74 -20.73 -5.88 -8.66
N ASN A 75 -20.46 -7.12 -9.07
CA ASN A 75 -20.84 -8.34 -8.40
C ASN A 75 -19.77 -8.88 -7.45
N GLY A 76 -18.69 -8.11 -7.24
CA GLY A 76 -17.56 -8.52 -6.42
C GLY A 76 -16.69 -9.60 -7.05
N LYS A 77 -16.69 -9.75 -8.39
CA LYS A 77 -15.85 -10.74 -9.09
C LYS A 77 -14.55 -10.12 -9.56
N PHE A 78 -13.44 -10.81 -9.30
CA PHE A 78 -12.10 -10.35 -9.67
C PHE A 78 -11.95 -10.19 -11.18
N VAL A 79 -11.49 -9.01 -11.60
CA VAL A 79 -11.29 -8.62 -13.00
C VAL A 79 -9.80 -8.56 -13.36
N THR A 80 -9.04 -7.79 -12.58
CA THR A 80 -7.62 -7.56 -12.84
C THR A 80 -6.92 -6.99 -11.61
N ARG A 81 -5.58 -6.86 -11.67
CA ARG A 81 -4.78 -6.16 -10.67
C ARG A 81 -3.72 -5.30 -11.34
N GLN A 82 -3.26 -4.30 -10.60
CA GLN A 82 -2.12 -3.50 -10.98
C GLN A 82 -1.22 -3.24 -9.77
N GLU A 83 0.09 -3.22 -10.03
CA GLU A 83 1.11 -2.98 -9.02
C GLU A 83 1.90 -1.71 -9.33
N ALA A 84 2.31 -0.99 -8.30
CA ALA A 84 3.28 0.09 -8.37
C ALA A 84 4.26 -0.05 -7.20
N ALA A 85 5.54 0.21 -7.45
CA ALA A 85 6.55 0.13 -6.42
C ALA A 85 7.69 1.12 -6.66
N ASN A 86 8.27 1.58 -5.56
CA ASN A 86 9.55 2.28 -5.58
C ASN A 86 10.70 1.29 -5.81
N SER A 87 11.69 1.72 -6.54
CA SER A 87 12.92 0.97 -6.78
C SER A 87 14.15 1.90 -6.68
N SER A 88 15.34 1.35 -6.80
CA SER A 88 16.56 2.15 -6.86
C SER A 88 16.64 3.09 -8.09
N LEU A 89 15.88 2.79 -9.15
CA LEU A 89 15.89 3.55 -10.40
C LEU A 89 14.74 4.56 -10.51
N ALA A 90 13.60 4.27 -9.88
CA ALA A 90 12.41 5.12 -9.94
C ALA A 90 11.60 5.00 -8.64
N GLN A 91 11.10 6.12 -8.14
CA GLN A 91 10.34 6.19 -6.90
C GLN A 91 8.97 6.87 -7.13
N PRO A 92 8.08 6.27 -7.95
CA PRO A 92 6.82 6.90 -8.31
C PRO A 92 5.92 7.20 -7.10
N LEU A 93 5.91 6.32 -6.09
CA LEU A 93 5.07 6.46 -4.90
C LEU A 93 5.52 7.59 -3.96
N LYS A 94 6.71 8.16 -4.17
CA LYS A 94 7.19 9.34 -3.44
C LYS A 94 6.69 10.66 -4.00
N SER A 95 6.09 10.64 -5.19
CA SER A 95 5.50 11.84 -5.78
C SER A 95 4.14 12.13 -5.16
N HIS A 96 3.92 13.38 -4.71
CA HIS A 96 2.61 13.81 -4.22
C HIS A 96 1.53 13.83 -5.32
N ASP A 97 1.94 13.85 -6.59
CA ASP A 97 1.04 13.78 -7.75
C ASP A 97 0.77 12.34 -8.19
N PHE A 98 1.25 11.33 -7.42
CA PHE A 98 1.05 9.95 -7.79
C PHE A 98 -0.42 9.59 -7.86
N ALA A 99 -0.82 9.06 -9.02
CA ALA A 99 -2.10 8.41 -9.24
C ALA A 99 -1.87 7.14 -10.05
N MET A 100 -2.46 6.03 -9.62
CA MET A 100 -2.42 4.79 -10.39
C MET A 100 -3.46 4.85 -11.49
N GLN A 101 -3.00 4.82 -12.75
CA GLN A 101 -3.88 4.79 -13.91
C GLN A 101 -4.28 3.35 -14.23
N LEU A 102 -5.57 3.05 -14.19
CA LEU A 102 -6.16 1.77 -14.56
C LEU A 102 -6.93 1.91 -15.87
N GLN A 103 -6.55 1.12 -16.88
CA GLN A 103 -7.33 0.98 -18.11
C GLN A 103 -8.42 -0.06 -17.88
N LEU A 104 -9.68 0.37 -17.90
CA LEU A 104 -10.84 -0.48 -17.64
C LEU A 104 -11.90 -0.28 -18.73
N GLN A 105 -12.65 -1.33 -19.04
CA GLN A 105 -13.83 -1.20 -19.89
C GLN A 105 -14.92 -0.39 -19.15
N PRO A 106 -15.87 0.24 -19.88
CA PRO A 106 -17.04 0.83 -19.23
C PRO A 106 -17.75 -0.20 -18.36
N GLY A 107 -18.04 0.18 -17.10
CA GLY A 107 -18.61 -0.72 -16.11
C GLY A 107 -18.57 -0.15 -14.72
N LYS A 108 -18.92 -0.96 -13.75
CA LYS A 108 -18.91 -0.60 -12.32
C LYS A 108 -17.94 -1.48 -11.56
N TYR A 109 -17.11 -0.87 -10.72
CA TYR A 109 -15.99 -1.53 -10.09
C TYR A 109 -15.85 -1.21 -8.61
N HIS A 110 -15.26 -2.16 -7.87
CA HIS A 110 -14.71 -1.97 -6.54
C HIS A 110 -13.18 -2.10 -6.61
N PHE A 111 -12.47 -1.30 -5.82
CA PHE A 111 -11.01 -1.33 -5.74
C PHE A 111 -10.60 -1.67 -4.32
N ALA A 112 -9.81 -2.74 -4.16
CA ALA A 112 -9.16 -3.10 -2.91
C ALA A 112 -7.64 -2.92 -3.05
N ALA A 113 -7.02 -2.23 -2.10
CA ALA A 113 -5.59 -1.93 -2.11
C ALA A 113 -4.88 -2.55 -0.92
N PHE A 114 -3.72 -3.16 -1.16
CA PHE A 114 -2.74 -3.53 -0.14
C PHE A 114 -1.43 -2.82 -0.43
N ALA A 115 -0.77 -2.33 0.62
CA ALA A 115 0.47 -1.59 0.48
C ALA A 115 1.50 -2.00 1.55
N TRP A 116 2.78 -1.84 1.22
CA TRP A 116 3.95 -2.18 2.04
C TRP A 116 4.99 -1.07 2.01
N GLN A 117 5.98 -1.12 2.91
CA GLN A 117 7.09 -0.17 2.93
C GLN A 117 8.04 -0.30 1.71
N LYS A 118 8.01 -1.42 1.02
CA LYS A 118 8.80 -1.73 -0.18
C LYS A 118 7.98 -2.56 -1.16
N ALA A 119 8.51 -2.83 -2.34
CA ALA A 119 7.84 -3.69 -3.32
C ALA A 119 7.38 -5.01 -2.69
N TYR A 120 6.20 -5.50 -3.06
CA TYR A 120 5.65 -6.74 -2.48
C TYR A 120 6.59 -7.94 -2.67
N SER A 121 7.24 -8.04 -3.83
CA SER A 121 8.25 -9.08 -4.09
C SER A 121 9.45 -8.98 -3.15
N GLU A 122 9.90 -7.78 -2.80
CA GLU A 122 11.00 -7.57 -1.85
C GLU A 122 10.55 -7.89 -0.42
N THR A 123 9.30 -7.55 -0.06
CA THR A 123 8.69 -7.96 1.21
C THR A 123 8.67 -9.48 1.34
N LEU A 124 8.23 -10.20 0.29
CA LEU A 124 8.21 -11.66 0.29
C LEU A 124 9.59 -12.31 0.40
N ALA A 125 10.63 -11.65 -0.12
CA ALA A 125 12.02 -12.12 -0.05
C ALA A 125 12.73 -11.78 1.27
N ALA A 126 12.17 -10.87 2.10
CA ALA A 126 12.77 -10.48 3.38
C ALA A 126 12.74 -11.64 4.39
N ARG A 127 13.62 -11.56 5.41
CA ARG A 127 13.60 -12.47 6.56
C ARG A 127 12.44 -12.13 7.50
N GLY A 128 12.08 -13.06 8.36
CA GLY A 128 11.02 -12.91 9.35
C GLY A 128 9.62 -13.11 8.75
N ALA A 129 8.62 -13.13 9.62
CA ALA A 129 7.22 -13.26 9.25
C ALA A 129 6.75 -12.03 8.45
N LYS A 130 5.86 -12.26 7.51
CA LYS A 130 5.28 -11.23 6.63
C LYS A 130 3.83 -11.53 6.30
N PHE A 131 3.11 -10.51 5.89
CA PHE A 131 1.76 -10.68 5.37
C PHE A 131 1.81 -11.15 3.91
N ARG A 132 1.13 -12.25 3.64
CA ARG A 132 0.93 -12.79 2.30
C ARG A 132 -0.49 -12.53 1.85
N VAL A 133 -0.62 -11.92 0.67
CA VAL A 133 -1.90 -11.77 -0.02
C VAL A 133 -1.99 -12.86 -1.06
N GLU A 134 -2.99 -13.74 -0.95
CA GLU A 134 -3.27 -14.72 -1.98
C GLU A 134 -3.81 -14.02 -3.22
N MET A 135 -3.21 -14.33 -4.37
CA MET A 135 -3.60 -13.69 -5.63
C MET A 135 -4.89 -14.31 -6.14
N PRO A 136 -5.97 -13.51 -6.28
CA PRO A 136 -7.26 -14.04 -6.70
C PRO A 136 -7.22 -14.56 -8.14
N GLN A 137 -8.00 -15.59 -8.41
CA GLN A 137 -8.23 -16.09 -9.76
C GLN A 137 -9.33 -15.29 -10.45
N GLN A 138 -9.33 -15.32 -11.80
CA GLN A 138 -10.36 -14.64 -12.59
C GLN A 138 -11.78 -15.06 -12.14
N GLY A 139 -12.61 -14.07 -11.81
CA GLY A 139 -13.98 -14.28 -11.36
C GLY A 139 -14.12 -14.73 -9.89
N GLU A 140 -13.03 -14.78 -9.13
CA GLU A 140 -13.08 -15.07 -7.70
C GLU A 140 -13.75 -13.93 -6.93
N ASP A 141 -14.47 -14.28 -5.87
CA ASP A 141 -15.24 -13.31 -5.07
C ASP A 141 -14.33 -12.47 -4.16
N ILE A 142 -14.63 -11.16 -4.05
CA ILE A 142 -13.88 -10.22 -3.22
C ILE A 142 -13.83 -10.64 -1.75
N SER A 143 -14.86 -11.34 -1.25
CA SER A 143 -14.90 -11.84 0.13
C SER A 143 -13.80 -12.87 0.44
N ARG A 144 -13.13 -13.40 -0.58
CA ARG A 144 -12.00 -14.31 -0.40
C ARG A 144 -10.65 -13.59 -0.38
N LEU A 145 -10.60 -12.33 -0.78
CA LEU A 145 -9.37 -11.54 -0.75
C LEU A 145 -8.98 -11.22 0.70
N HIS A 146 -7.80 -11.65 1.10
CA HIS A 146 -7.28 -11.47 2.46
C HIS A 146 -5.75 -11.43 2.49
N ALA A 147 -5.22 -10.90 3.56
CA ALA A 147 -3.80 -10.98 3.91
C ALA A 147 -3.63 -11.90 5.12
N THR A 148 -2.71 -12.86 5.04
CA THR A 148 -2.39 -13.80 6.11
C THR A 148 -0.96 -13.60 6.59
N LEU A 149 -0.77 -13.46 7.90
CA LEU A 149 0.53 -13.36 8.54
C LEU A 149 1.21 -14.73 8.63
N ASP A 150 2.48 -14.82 8.21
CA ASP A 150 3.31 -16.01 8.36
C ASP A 150 3.44 -16.42 9.83
N ARG A 151 3.24 -17.70 10.11
CA ARG A 151 3.34 -18.28 11.45
C ARG A 151 3.74 -19.75 11.40
N GLN A 152 4.33 -20.20 12.45
CA GLN A 152 4.64 -21.60 12.66
C GLN A 152 4.15 -22.04 14.04
N GLN A 153 3.21 -22.97 14.09
CA GLN A 153 2.59 -23.46 15.33
C GLN A 153 2.06 -22.31 16.22
N GLY A 154 1.38 -21.35 15.62
CA GLY A 154 0.85 -20.18 16.32
C GLY A 154 1.90 -19.13 16.72
N ILE A 155 3.18 -19.30 16.39
CA ILE A 155 4.24 -18.33 16.72
C ILE A 155 4.58 -17.51 15.45
N VAL A 156 4.63 -16.20 15.62
CA VAL A 156 5.10 -15.27 14.60
C VAL A 156 6.62 -15.13 14.71
N GLU A 157 7.34 -15.79 13.80
CA GLU A 157 8.81 -15.85 13.80
C GLU A 157 9.38 -14.58 13.16
N ASN A 158 9.71 -13.59 13.96
CA ASN A 158 10.21 -12.29 13.49
C ASN A 158 11.71 -12.28 13.12
N GLN A 159 12.49 -13.30 13.54
CA GLN A 159 13.93 -13.42 13.27
C GLN A 159 14.74 -12.16 13.63
N ALA A 160 14.42 -11.54 14.76
CA ALA A 160 15.00 -10.29 15.23
C ALA A 160 14.83 -9.10 14.25
N MET A 161 13.76 -9.11 13.48
CA MET A 161 13.37 -8.03 12.56
C MET A 161 11.95 -7.57 12.88
N PRO A 162 11.64 -6.25 12.77
CA PRO A 162 10.27 -5.79 12.86
C PRO A 162 9.44 -6.39 11.72
N LEU A 163 8.14 -6.59 11.94
CA LEU A 163 7.21 -6.95 10.88
C LEU A 163 7.20 -5.86 9.82
N ASP A 164 7.18 -6.26 8.54
CA ASP A 164 6.94 -5.30 7.47
C ASP A 164 5.52 -4.73 7.62
N THR A 165 5.41 -3.41 7.46
CA THR A 165 4.13 -2.74 7.67
C THR A 165 3.16 -3.07 6.55
N LEU A 166 1.95 -3.48 6.90
CA LEU A 166 0.83 -3.65 6.00
C LEU A 166 -0.11 -2.46 6.13
N TRP A 167 -0.54 -1.91 5.00
CA TRP A 167 -1.68 -1.00 4.87
C TRP A 167 -2.72 -1.64 3.98
N GLN A 168 -3.96 -1.33 4.25
CA GLN A 168 -5.11 -1.77 3.46
C GLN A 168 -6.09 -0.64 3.25
N GLY A 169 -6.77 -0.65 2.10
CA GLY A 169 -7.85 0.28 1.78
C GLY A 169 -8.82 -0.31 0.77
N LEU A 170 -10.05 0.21 0.82
CA LEU A 170 -11.14 -0.17 -0.09
C LEU A 170 -11.77 1.11 -0.65
N SER A 171 -12.20 1.10 -1.92
CA SER A 171 -13.03 2.18 -2.46
C SER A 171 -14.30 2.36 -1.63
N LYS A 172 -14.70 3.62 -1.39
CA LYS A 172 -15.88 3.93 -0.53
C LYS A 172 -17.20 3.40 -1.07
N GLY A 173 -17.23 2.97 -2.30
CA GLY A 173 -18.41 2.42 -2.97
C GLY A 173 -18.08 1.93 -4.36
N ILE A 174 -19.13 1.74 -5.16
CA ILE A 174 -19.00 1.35 -6.55
C ILE A 174 -18.56 2.58 -7.37
N VAL A 175 -17.48 2.42 -8.14
CA VAL A 175 -16.97 3.43 -9.07
C VAL A 175 -17.46 3.10 -10.48
N GLU A 176 -18.19 4.01 -11.11
CA GLU A 176 -18.70 3.86 -12.46
C GLU A 176 -17.72 4.44 -13.48
N VAL A 177 -17.18 3.60 -14.33
CA VAL A 177 -16.31 3.96 -15.47
C VAL A 177 -17.17 4.06 -16.71
N LYS A 178 -17.17 5.23 -17.38
CA LYS A 178 -17.90 5.48 -18.63
C LYS A 178 -16.95 5.47 -19.82
N SER A 179 -17.50 5.25 -21.03
CA SER A 179 -16.71 5.32 -22.26
C SER A 179 -16.06 6.68 -22.45
N LEU A 180 -14.79 6.69 -22.84
CA LEU A 180 -14.00 7.88 -23.13
C LEU A 180 -13.87 8.83 -21.92
N GLU A 181 -13.94 8.29 -20.71
CA GLU A 181 -13.83 9.05 -19.48
C GLU A 181 -12.84 8.38 -18.53
N MET A 182 -12.02 9.18 -17.84
CA MET A 182 -11.18 8.75 -16.72
C MET A 182 -11.82 9.25 -15.43
N VAL A 183 -12.33 8.32 -14.64
CA VAL A 183 -12.90 8.65 -13.34
C VAL A 183 -11.78 8.76 -12.29
N HIS A 184 -11.91 9.69 -11.35
CA HIS A 184 -11.00 9.84 -10.22
C HIS A 184 -11.65 9.30 -8.96
N ASP A 185 -10.91 8.46 -8.21
CA ASP A 185 -11.31 7.99 -6.88
C ASP A 185 -10.12 8.03 -5.93
N THR A 186 -10.41 8.08 -4.62
CA THR A 186 -9.39 8.14 -3.57
C THR A 186 -9.60 7.01 -2.58
N ILE A 187 -8.57 6.19 -2.40
CA ILE A 187 -8.54 5.10 -1.43
C ILE A 187 -7.77 5.55 -0.19
N SER A 188 -8.45 5.58 0.96
CA SER A 188 -7.82 5.82 2.25
C SER A 188 -7.26 4.51 2.79
N LEU A 189 -5.97 4.52 3.11
CA LEU A 189 -5.23 3.38 3.64
C LEU A 189 -5.20 3.41 5.16
N VAL A 190 -5.40 2.28 5.78
CA VAL A 190 -5.28 2.07 7.23
C VAL A 190 -4.08 1.16 7.49
N ARG A 191 -3.24 1.52 8.46
CA ARG A 191 -2.10 0.71 8.88
C ARG A 191 -2.57 -0.43 9.78
N ASP A 192 -2.29 -1.66 9.39
CA ASP A 192 -2.69 -2.90 10.07
C ASP A 192 -1.61 -3.48 10.99
N THR A 193 -0.45 -2.86 11.06
CA THR A 193 0.60 -3.24 12.03
C THR A 193 0.71 -2.20 13.14
N LYS A 194 0.97 -2.67 14.35
CA LYS A 194 1.19 -1.83 15.53
C LYS A 194 2.56 -2.12 16.11
N GLU A 195 3.19 -1.08 16.63
CA GLU A 195 4.47 -1.17 17.32
C GLU A 195 4.27 -0.76 18.79
N LEU A 196 4.91 -1.49 19.70
CA LEU A 196 4.88 -1.26 21.12
C LEU A 196 6.30 -1.39 21.69
N THR A 197 6.73 -0.39 22.43
CA THR A 197 7.93 -0.47 23.27
C THR A 197 7.51 -0.58 24.72
N LEU A 198 7.93 -1.64 25.37
CA LEU A 198 7.72 -1.89 26.79
C LEU A 198 8.96 -1.47 27.57
N SER A 199 8.77 -0.93 28.76
CA SER A 199 9.85 -0.58 29.70
C SER A 199 9.50 -1.11 31.07
N LEU A 200 10.40 -1.93 31.63
CA LEU A 200 10.29 -2.46 33.01
C LEU A 200 11.29 -1.80 33.90
N HIS A 201 10.82 -1.41 35.12
CA HIS A 201 11.61 -0.89 36.18
C HIS A 201 11.42 -1.77 37.43
N GLN A 202 12.50 -2.05 38.16
CA GLN A 202 12.46 -2.74 39.44
C GLN A 202 12.55 -1.70 40.58
N ILE A 203 11.60 -1.71 41.51
CA ILE A 203 11.50 -0.69 42.54
C ILE A 203 12.51 -0.94 43.65
N ASP A 204 12.58 -2.19 44.15
CA ASP A 204 13.36 -2.52 45.35
C ASP A 204 14.87 -2.62 45.12
N ALA A 205 15.29 -2.96 43.89
CA ALA A 205 16.69 -3.06 43.50
C ALA A 205 16.86 -2.52 42.07
N PRO A 206 16.79 -1.20 41.86
CA PRO A 206 16.62 -0.62 40.52
C PRO A 206 17.81 -0.83 39.61
N ALA A 207 18.99 -1.16 40.14
CA ALA A 207 20.18 -1.47 39.33
C ALA A 207 20.27 -2.93 38.84
N ASP A 208 19.48 -3.84 39.44
CA ASP A 208 19.66 -5.28 39.28
C ASP A 208 18.79 -5.92 38.21
N ILE A 209 17.83 -5.17 37.63
CA ILE A 209 17.00 -5.67 36.55
C ILE A 209 17.82 -5.88 35.27
N SER A 210 17.54 -6.95 34.54
CA SER A 210 18.07 -7.17 33.17
C SER A 210 16.96 -7.70 32.28
N VAL A 211 16.89 -7.21 31.03
CA VAL A 211 15.91 -7.67 30.03
C VAL A 211 16.02 -9.16 29.73
N GLU A 212 17.23 -9.72 29.88
CA GLU A 212 17.50 -11.14 29.69
C GLU A 212 16.74 -12.04 30.68
N ASP A 213 16.33 -11.49 31.84
CA ASP A 213 15.58 -12.21 32.83
C ASP A 213 14.08 -12.33 32.54
N PHE A 214 13.60 -11.67 31.50
CA PHE A 214 12.17 -11.61 31.17
C PHE A 214 11.85 -12.19 29.79
N SER A 215 10.65 -12.76 29.67
CA SER A 215 10.00 -13.12 28.42
C SER A 215 8.79 -12.24 28.23
N PHE A 216 8.65 -11.66 27.05
CA PHE A 216 7.53 -10.78 26.69
C PHE A 216 6.74 -11.45 25.58
N GLU A 217 5.43 -11.52 25.76
CA GLU A 217 4.54 -12.14 24.78
C GLU A 217 3.26 -11.32 24.60
N ILE A 218 2.82 -11.13 23.36
CA ILE A 218 1.49 -10.65 23.04
C ILE A 218 0.78 -11.78 22.32
N THR A 219 -0.42 -12.16 22.80
CA THR A 219 -1.24 -13.18 22.15
C THR A 219 -2.55 -12.57 21.63
N CYS A 220 -2.91 -12.87 20.39
CA CYS A 220 -4.14 -12.39 19.76
C CYS A 220 -4.51 -13.25 18.55
N ALA A 221 -5.81 -13.42 18.28
CA ALA A 221 -6.32 -14.04 17.06
C ALA A 221 -6.50 -12.96 15.97
N ASN A 222 -5.40 -12.57 15.31
CA ASN A 222 -5.36 -11.46 14.36
C ASN A 222 -4.44 -11.72 13.16
N GLY A 223 -4.25 -12.99 12.81
CA GLY A 223 -3.32 -13.40 11.77
C GLY A 223 -3.87 -13.25 10.34
N THR A 224 -5.17 -13.13 10.17
CA THR A 224 -5.81 -13.02 8.86
C THR A 224 -6.73 -11.81 8.80
N ILE A 225 -6.50 -10.94 7.81
CA ILE A 225 -7.21 -9.68 7.60
C ILE A 225 -7.92 -9.75 6.26
N GLY A 226 -9.25 -9.65 6.26
CA GLY A 226 -10.09 -9.66 5.07
C GLY A 226 -9.99 -8.36 4.25
N HIS A 227 -10.52 -8.39 3.03
CA HIS A 227 -10.51 -7.25 2.08
C HIS A 227 -11.14 -5.96 2.63
N ASP A 228 -12.05 -6.06 3.57
CA ASP A 228 -12.75 -4.97 4.24
C ASP A 228 -12.10 -4.55 5.56
N ASN A 229 -10.89 -5.01 5.80
CA ASN A 229 -10.14 -4.80 7.03
C ASN A 229 -10.76 -5.47 8.28
N SER A 230 -11.66 -6.45 8.10
CA SER A 230 -12.13 -7.30 9.19
C SER A 230 -11.07 -8.32 9.59
N LEU A 231 -11.05 -8.70 10.87
CA LEU A 231 -10.29 -9.86 11.31
C LEU A 231 -11.14 -11.12 11.11
N TRP A 232 -10.55 -12.13 10.45
CA TRP A 232 -11.18 -13.43 10.37
C TRP A 232 -10.90 -14.22 11.64
N GLU A 233 -11.83 -15.11 12.00
CA GLU A 233 -11.60 -16.08 13.06
C GLU A 233 -10.39 -16.94 12.70
N ASP A 234 -9.40 -16.99 13.58
CA ASP A 234 -8.13 -17.67 13.36
C ASP A 234 -7.57 -18.17 14.70
N GLU A 235 -6.50 -18.96 14.62
CA GLU A 235 -5.76 -19.37 15.81
C GLU A 235 -5.16 -18.16 16.55
N ARG A 236 -4.99 -18.27 17.85
CA ARG A 236 -4.24 -17.25 18.61
C ARG A 236 -2.77 -17.33 18.25
N LEU A 237 -2.25 -16.19 17.82
CA LEU A 237 -0.84 -16.01 17.52
C LEU A 237 -0.09 -15.49 18.75
N THR A 238 1.17 -15.90 18.88
CA THR A 238 2.11 -15.37 19.86
C THR A 238 3.15 -14.52 19.16
N TYR A 239 3.23 -13.25 19.54
CA TYR A 239 4.24 -12.29 19.12
C TYR A 239 5.30 -12.14 20.20
N LYS A 240 6.57 -12.15 19.79
CA LYS A 240 7.74 -11.93 20.66
C LYS A 240 8.46 -10.65 20.27
N PRO A 241 9.27 -10.05 21.17
CA PRO A 241 10.09 -8.90 20.82
C PRO A 241 10.98 -9.19 19.60
N TYR A 242 11.11 -8.24 18.71
CA TYR A 242 12.13 -8.28 17.68
C TYR A 242 13.45 -7.67 18.12
N PHE A 243 13.40 -6.84 19.19
CA PHE A 243 14.58 -6.25 19.79
C PHE A 243 14.36 -6.02 21.30
N THR A 244 15.42 -6.30 22.10
CA THR A 244 15.43 -6.06 23.54
C THR A 244 16.73 -5.40 23.92
N TRP A 245 16.72 -4.50 24.93
CA TRP A 245 17.91 -3.82 25.42
C TRP A 245 17.72 -3.33 26.85
N ASP A 246 18.85 -3.09 27.54
CA ASP A 246 18.88 -2.41 28.82
C ASP A 246 19.41 -0.98 28.67
N THR A 247 18.88 -0.04 29.45
CA THR A 247 19.38 1.34 29.57
C THR A 247 19.79 1.61 31.01
N ASP A 248 21.06 2.02 31.22
CA ASP A 248 21.61 2.36 32.51
C ASP A 248 21.59 3.86 32.78
N PHE A 249 21.07 4.25 33.94
CA PHE A 249 21.36 5.55 34.53
C PHE A 249 22.51 5.40 35.53
N ARG A 250 23.59 6.20 35.36
CA ARG A 250 24.81 6.11 36.16
C ARG A 250 25.05 7.38 36.97
N ASP A 251 25.68 7.23 38.15
CA ASP A 251 26.16 8.37 38.95
C ASP A 251 27.45 8.97 38.34
N GLU A 252 27.93 10.08 38.97
CA GLU A 252 29.18 10.75 38.55
C GLU A 252 30.42 9.85 38.67
N ALA A 253 30.39 8.82 39.51
CA ALA A 253 31.45 7.83 39.66
C ALA A 253 31.34 6.67 38.67
N GLY A 254 30.30 6.66 37.80
CA GLY A 254 30.06 5.63 36.79
C GLY A 254 29.32 4.39 37.28
N ASN A 255 28.85 4.35 38.54
CA ASN A 255 28.08 3.23 39.07
C ASN A 255 26.63 3.28 38.54
N VAL A 256 26.10 2.13 38.17
CA VAL A 256 24.66 2.01 37.77
C VAL A 256 23.80 2.25 39.00
N LYS A 257 22.93 3.23 38.98
CA LYS A 257 21.94 3.55 40.02
C LYS A 257 20.57 3.00 39.67
N GLU A 258 20.25 3.00 38.40
CA GLU A 258 18.99 2.49 37.90
C GLU A 258 19.23 1.87 36.53
N ARG A 259 18.51 0.78 36.24
CA ARG A 259 18.46 0.14 34.92
C ARG A 259 17.01 -0.04 34.51
N THR A 260 16.75 0.18 33.24
CA THR A 260 15.45 -0.07 32.61
C THR A 260 15.61 -1.16 31.58
N ALA A 261 14.81 -2.21 31.69
CA ALA A 261 14.74 -3.26 30.68
C ALA A 261 13.68 -2.93 29.65
N HIS A 262 14.04 -2.99 28.36
CA HIS A 262 13.16 -2.62 27.24
C HIS A 262 12.92 -3.78 26.30
N ALA A 263 11.70 -3.82 25.72
CA ALA A 263 11.35 -4.75 24.66
C ALA A 263 10.54 -4.05 23.57
N ALA A 264 10.99 -4.12 22.32
CA ALA A 264 10.27 -3.63 21.15
C ALA A 264 9.55 -4.79 20.44
N MET A 265 8.25 -4.63 20.21
CA MET A 265 7.37 -5.64 19.63
C MET A 265 6.59 -5.03 18.48
N MET A 266 6.39 -5.80 17.41
CA MET A 266 5.42 -5.48 16.36
C MET A 266 4.43 -6.62 16.20
N PHE A 267 3.19 -6.27 15.98
CA PHE A 267 2.08 -7.22 15.86
C PHE A 267 1.01 -6.69 14.89
N SER A 268 0.12 -7.58 14.46
CA SER A 268 -0.99 -7.27 13.59
C SER A 268 -2.05 -6.42 14.31
N ARG A 269 -2.93 -5.82 13.54
CA ARG A 269 -4.09 -5.04 13.99
C ARG A 269 -4.81 -5.68 15.17
N LEU A 270 -5.24 -4.85 16.12
CA LEU A 270 -6.06 -5.25 17.26
C LEU A 270 -7.50 -4.76 17.10
N VAL A 271 -8.43 -5.56 17.58
CA VAL A 271 -9.83 -5.19 17.77
C VAL A 271 -10.15 -5.34 19.26
N LEU A 272 -10.85 -4.36 19.83
CA LEU A 272 -11.35 -4.43 21.19
C LEU A 272 -12.74 -5.07 21.17
N TYR A 273 -12.85 -6.19 21.83
CA TYR A 273 -14.11 -6.88 22.04
C TYR A 273 -14.83 -6.37 23.30
N PRO A 274 -16.17 -6.40 23.33
CA PRO A 274 -16.95 -6.06 24.53
C PRO A 274 -16.56 -6.93 25.75
N VAL A 275 -16.86 -6.46 26.95
CA VAL A 275 -16.55 -7.17 28.19
C VAL A 275 -17.06 -8.62 28.23
N ALA A 276 -18.20 -8.89 27.59
CA ALA A 276 -18.74 -10.26 27.47
C ALA A 276 -17.89 -11.22 26.59
N GLN A 277 -16.92 -10.69 25.87
CA GLN A 277 -16.02 -11.43 24.94
C GLN A 277 -14.56 -11.03 25.16
N ASN A 278 -14.21 -10.58 26.38
CA ASN A 278 -12.88 -10.05 26.69
C ASN A 278 -11.75 -11.09 26.53
N GLU A 279 -12.06 -12.39 26.58
CA GLU A 279 -11.11 -13.47 26.31
C GLU A 279 -10.59 -13.47 24.86
N GLN A 280 -11.29 -12.79 23.94
CA GLN A 280 -10.86 -12.60 22.56
C GLN A 280 -9.88 -11.44 22.41
N ASN A 281 -9.80 -10.56 23.39
CA ASN A 281 -8.86 -9.43 23.37
C ASN A 281 -7.40 -9.91 23.32
N ALA A 282 -6.55 -9.05 22.78
CA ALA A 282 -5.11 -9.24 22.88
C ALA A 282 -4.67 -9.25 24.34
N MET A 283 -3.74 -10.12 24.66
CA MET A 283 -3.17 -10.25 26.01
C MET A 283 -1.67 -10.04 25.96
N LEU A 284 -1.18 -9.12 26.77
CA LEU A 284 0.26 -8.94 27.05
C LEU A 284 0.61 -9.74 28.30
N SER A 285 1.58 -10.63 28.20
CA SER A 285 2.13 -11.37 29.35
C SER A 285 3.63 -11.15 29.43
N ILE A 286 4.12 -10.92 30.65
CA ILE A 286 5.55 -10.79 30.94
C ILE A 286 5.88 -11.80 32.05
N PHE A 287 6.84 -12.69 31.78
CA PHE A 287 7.28 -13.73 32.70
C PHE A 287 8.73 -13.49 33.14
N ASN A 288 8.99 -13.68 34.42
CA ASN A 288 10.34 -13.78 34.90
C ASN A 288 10.87 -15.20 34.63
N LYS A 289 11.88 -15.33 33.78
CA LYS A 289 12.46 -16.62 33.38
C LYS A 289 13.13 -17.39 34.53
N LYS A 290 13.59 -16.67 35.57
CA LYS A 290 14.28 -17.28 36.74
C LYS A 290 13.29 -17.92 37.69
N THR A 291 12.15 -17.26 37.91
CA THR A 291 11.14 -17.72 38.87
C THR A 291 9.97 -18.45 38.21
N GLY A 292 9.76 -18.24 36.92
CA GLY A 292 8.58 -18.71 36.18
C GLY A 292 7.31 -17.92 36.51
N GLU A 293 7.43 -16.84 37.26
CA GLU A 293 6.31 -16.01 37.70
C GLU A 293 5.86 -15.06 36.58
N GLU A 294 4.56 -14.94 36.39
CA GLU A 294 3.96 -13.93 35.52
C GLU A 294 3.89 -12.60 36.27
N VAL A 295 4.67 -11.60 35.84
CA VAL A 295 4.76 -10.30 36.50
C VAL A 295 3.79 -9.27 35.95
N VAL A 296 3.32 -9.46 34.73
CA VAL A 296 2.30 -8.62 34.07
C VAL A 296 1.40 -9.49 33.20
N ARG A 297 0.09 -9.20 33.29
CA ARG A 297 -0.93 -9.80 32.43
C ARG A 297 -2.03 -8.79 32.06
#